data_ad35791e81e236e56b994f1994feada3
#
_entry.id   ad35791e81e236e56b994f1994feada3
#
_cell.length_a   1.000
_cell.length_b   1.000
_cell.length_c   1.000
_cell.angle_alpha   90.00
_cell.angle_beta   90.00
_cell.angle_gamma   90.00
#
_symmetry.space_group_name_H-M   'P 1'
#
loop_
_entity.id
_entity.type
_entity.pdbx_description
1 polymer ?
#
loop_
_entity_poly.entity_id
_entity_poly.type
_entity_poly.pdbx_seq_one_letter_code
_entity_poly.pdbx_strand_id
1 'polypeptide(L)'
;ESSEEKNNSKETYLVRKEKRIPVKIPEIDVSYSIFTPSKLPDSKEAQMTGLIVRLNPNTWVTEQMISHGNYDESLLLLKGELELRMDNSTYVIHEGDSFYIPKNCLHNYMNTSDEEATIIVYFSQLVY
;
A
#
# COMPACT_ATOMS: atom_id res chain seq x y z
N GLU A 1 15.12 2.79 30.92
CA GLU A 1 14.51 2.52 29.67
C GLU A 1 13.51 1.37 29.72
N SER A 2 12.37 1.55 29.11
CA SER A 2 11.30 0.58 29.22
C SER A 2 11.47 -0.57 28.23
N SER A 3 10.90 -1.72 28.56
CA SER A 3 10.86 -2.81 27.61
C SER A 3 9.97 -2.48 26.42
N GLU A 4 9.03 -1.55 26.58
CA GLU A 4 8.21 -1.11 25.46
C GLU A 4 9.06 -0.44 24.40
N GLU A 5 10.01 0.40 24.78
CA GLU A 5 10.89 1.03 23.82
C GLU A 5 11.76 0.01 23.10
N LYS A 6 12.24 -1.00 23.81
CA LYS A 6 13.02 -2.05 23.18
C LYS A 6 12.20 -2.83 22.17
N ASN A 7 10.95 -3.14 22.52
CA ASN A 7 10.08 -3.89 21.62
C ASN A 7 9.75 -3.08 20.36
N ASN A 8 9.60 -1.76 20.50
CA ASN A 8 9.26 -0.91 19.36
C ASN A 8 10.39 -0.82 18.34
N SER A 9 11.60 -1.23 18.68
CA SER A 9 12.71 -1.10 17.75
C SER A 9 12.68 -2.16 16.67
N LYS A 10 12.24 -3.40 16.96
CA LYS A 10 12.30 -4.49 15.98
C LYS A 10 11.13 -5.45 16.01
N GLU A 11 10.77 -5.98 17.18
CA GLU A 11 9.79 -7.06 17.30
C GLU A 11 8.62 -6.57 18.11
N THR A 12 7.59 -6.12 17.44
CA THR A 12 6.43 -5.53 18.11
C THR A 12 5.20 -5.68 17.24
N TYR A 13 4.04 -5.69 17.90
CA TYR A 13 2.76 -5.59 17.20
C TYR A 13 2.43 -4.14 16.86
N LEU A 14 2.99 -3.19 17.60
CA LEU A 14 2.64 -1.78 17.48
C LEU A 14 3.62 -1.06 16.57
N VAL A 15 3.10 -0.36 15.57
CA VAL A 15 3.90 0.51 14.71
C VAL A 15 3.44 1.94 14.96
N ARG A 16 4.28 2.72 15.64
CA ARG A 16 3.99 4.12 15.89
C ARG A 16 4.02 4.91 14.57
N LYS A 17 3.21 5.95 14.48
CA LYS A 17 3.13 6.77 13.28
C LYS A 17 4.50 7.22 12.80
N GLU A 18 5.35 7.69 13.72
CA GLU A 18 6.67 8.21 13.37
C GLU A 18 7.69 7.10 13.08
N LYS A 19 7.30 5.85 13.26
CA LYS A 19 8.17 4.69 12.97
C LYS A 19 7.80 3.99 11.66
N ARG A 20 6.82 4.51 10.93
CA ARG A 20 6.49 3.95 9.62
C ARG A 20 7.69 4.08 8.69
N ILE A 21 7.84 3.10 7.80
CA ILE A 21 8.93 3.10 6.84
C ILE A 21 8.48 3.86 5.60
N PRO A 22 9.06 5.03 5.31
CA PRO A 22 8.68 5.76 4.10
C PRO A 22 9.42 5.23 2.90
N VAL A 23 8.74 5.18 1.77
CA VAL A 23 9.33 4.80 0.49
C VAL A 23 8.89 5.82 -0.53
N LYS A 24 9.84 6.40 -1.25
CA LYS A 24 9.55 7.33 -2.33
C LYS A 24 10.22 6.85 -3.60
N ILE A 25 9.46 6.86 -4.69
CA ILE A 25 9.97 6.43 -5.98
C ILE A 25 10.22 7.69 -6.80
N PRO A 26 11.51 8.03 -7.09
CA PRO A 26 11.82 9.33 -7.70
C PRO A 26 11.26 9.50 -9.12
N GLU A 27 11.12 8.43 -9.87
CA GLU A 27 10.70 8.48 -11.26
C GLU A 27 9.21 8.71 -11.44
N ILE A 28 8.43 8.44 -10.40
CA ILE A 28 7.00 8.63 -10.41
C ILE A 28 6.63 9.36 -9.12
N ASP A 29 5.61 10.19 -9.20
CA ASP A 29 5.26 11.06 -8.08
C ASP A 29 4.34 10.35 -7.10
N VAL A 30 4.87 9.31 -6.47
CA VAL A 30 4.18 8.43 -5.55
C VAL A 30 4.98 8.32 -4.27
N SER A 31 4.33 8.34 -3.15
CA SER A 31 4.97 8.04 -1.88
C SER A 31 4.16 7.02 -1.12
N TYR A 32 4.84 6.13 -0.42
CA TYR A 32 4.17 5.20 0.49
C TYR A 32 4.75 5.29 1.87
N SER A 33 3.98 4.88 2.87
CA SER A 33 4.55 4.53 4.15
C SER A 33 3.99 3.17 4.57
N ILE A 34 4.89 2.31 5.04
CA ILE A 34 4.53 0.96 5.47
C ILE A 34 4.12 1.05 6.93
N PHE A 35 2.93 0.57 7.27
CA PHE A 35 2.41 0.67 8.63
C PHE A 35 2.27 -0.67 9.33
N THR A 36 2.70 -1.77 8.70
CA THR A 36 2.73 -3.08 9.33
C THR A 36 4.17 -3.46 9.66
N PRO A 37 4.39 -4.22 10.74
CA PRO A 37 5.74 -4.68 11.06
C PRO A 37 6.13 -5.86 10.18
N SER A 38 7.44 -6.05 9.97
CA SER A 38 7.94 -7.25 9.29
C SER A 38 8.16 -8.39 10.27
N LYS A 39 8.55 -8.05 11.49
CA LYS A 39 8.83 -9.03 12.55
C LYS A 39 7.83 -8.85 13.67
N LEU A 40 7.30 -9.96 14.13
CA LEU A 40 6.40 -10.00 15.27
C LEU A 40 7.16 -10.55 16.48
N PRO A 41 6.63 -10.36 17.70
CA PRO A 41 7.25 -10.97 18.89
C PRO A 41 7.41 -12.47 18.73
N ASP A 42 8.39 -13.02 19.43
CA ASP A 42 8.72 -14.46 19.41
C ASP A 42 9.26 -14.91 18.07
N SER A 43 9.96 -14.02 17.37
CA SER A 43 10.65 -14.32 16.11
C SER A 43 9.72 -14.77 14.98
N LYS A 44 8.46 -14.42 15.08
CA LYS A 44 7.49 -14.69 14.01
C LYS A 44 7.59 -13.63 12.92
N GLU A 45 7.27 -14.01 11.71
CA GLU A 45 7.20 -13.05 10.62
C GLU A 45 5.75 -12.64 10.38
N ALA A 46 5.57 -11.39 9.97
CA ALA A 46 4.26 -10.92 9.58
C ALA A 46 3.81 -11.59 8.29
N GLN A 47 2.50 -11.81 8.15
CA GLN A 47 1.92 -12.50 7.00
C GLN A 47 1.23 -11.53 6.04
N MET A 48 1.34 -10.24 6.28
CA MET A 48 0.73 -9.23 5.43
C MET A 48 1.57 -7.96 5.44
N THR A 49 1.38 -7.13 4.44
CA THR A 49 2.00 -5.80 4.37
C THR A 49 0.91 -4.78 4.14
N GLY A 50 0.89 -3.72 4.94
CA GLY A 50 -0.03 -2.61 4.77
C GLY A 50 0.71 -1.33 4.43
N LEU A 51 0.19 -0.60 3.47
CA LEU A 51 0.76 0.67 3.00
C LEU A 51 -0.27 1.77 3.04
N ILE A 52 0.19 2.98 3.30
CA ILE A 52 -0.56 4.18 2.95
C ILE A 52 0.11 4.75 1.71
N VAL A 53 -0.63 4.84 0.63
CA VAL A 53 -0.13 5.36 -0.65
C VAL A 53 -0.70 6.76 -0.85
N ARG A 54 0.16 7.71 -1.21
CA ARG A 54 -0.25 9.04 -1.59
C ARG A 54 0.14 9.25 -3.04
N LEU A 55 -0.84 9.61 -3.84
CA LEU A 55 -0.71 9.65 -5.29
C LEU A 55 -1.17 11.02 -5.78
N ASN A 56 -0.28 11.73 -6.44
CA ASN A 56 -0.60 13.08 -6.95
C ASN A 56 -1.56 12.99 -8.14
N PRO A 57 -2.24 14.11 -8.49
CA PRO A 57 -3.16 14.10 -9.62
C PRO A 57 -2.50 13.64 -10.91
N ASN A 58 -3.25 12.92 -11.73
CA ASN A 58 -2.85 12.45 -13.05
C ASN A 58 -1.59 11.58 -13.05
N THR A 59 -1.34 10.90 -11.93
CA THR A 59 -0.16 10.07 -11.75
C THR A 59 -0.60 8.62 -11.62
N TRP A 60 0.03 7.74 -12.39
CA TRP A 60 -0.14 6.29 -12.27
C TRP A 60 0.73 5.78 -11.13
N VAL A 61 0.24 4.79 -10.40
CA VAL A 61 0.99 4.23 -9.27
C VAL A 61 2.25 3.49 -9.73
N THR A 62 2.26 2.99 -10.96
CA THR A 62 3.45 2.40 -11.58
C THR A 62 3.54 2.88 -13.03
N GLU A 63 4.71 2.75 -13.64
CA GLU A 63 4.89 3.17 -15.03
C GLU A 63 4.14 2.27 -16.00
N GLN A 64 4.00 0.99 -15.67
CA GLN A 64 3.38 -0.01 -16.53
C GLN A 64 2.41 -0.86 -15.73
N MET A 65 1.52 -1.55 -16.44
CA MET A 65 0.70 -2.57 -15.81
C MET A 65 1.61 -3.63 -15.19
N ILE A 66 1.34 -4.00 -13.96
CA ILE A 66 2.15 -4.99 -13.25
C ILE A 66 1.26 -6.08 -12.67
N SER A 67 1.89 -7.20 -12.34
CA SER A 67 1.27 -8.30 -11.61
C SER A 67 2.14 -8.61 -10.42
N HIS A 68 1.53 -8.78 -9.25
CA HIS A 68 2.32 -9.15 -8.07
C HIS A 68 2.73 -10.61 -8.06
N GLY A 69 2.09 -11.43 -8.89
CA GLY A 69 2.43 -12.85 -9.01
C GLY A 69 1.90 -13.69 -7.86
N ASN A 70 2.57 -13.64 -6.71
CA ASN A 70 2.34 -14.60 -5.64
C ASN A 70 1.35 -14.16 -4.58
N TYR A 71 0.85 -12.93 -4.61
CA TYR A 71 0.00 -12.45 -3.54
C TYR A 71 -1.11 -11.55 -4.05
N ASP A 72 -2.15 -11.48 -3.26
CA ASP A 72 -3.30 -10.64 -3.54
C ASP A 72 -3.08 -9.25 -2.98
N GLU A 73 -3.79 -8.28 -3.53
CA GLU A 73 -3.81 -6.91 -3.05
C GLU A 73 -5.25 -6.49 -2.80
N SER A 74 -5.47 -5.74 -1.73
CA SER A 74 -6.76 -5.09 -1.50
C SER A 74 -6.49 -3.63 -1.26
N LEU A 75 -7.29 -2.74 -1.85
CA LEU A 75 -7.14 -1.31 -1.62
C LEU A 75 -8.45 -0.71 -1.16
N LEU A 76 -8.33 0.36 -0.40
CA LEU A 76 -9.46 1.16 0.07
C LEU A 76 -9.10 2.63 -0.21
N LEU A 77 -9.95 3.30 -0.99
CA LEU A 77 -9.71 4.70 -1.31
C LEU A 77 -10.29 5.57 -0.20
N LEU A 78 -9.42 6.29 0.50
CA LEU A 78 -9.84 7.19 1.58
C LEU A 78 -10.17 8.57 1.06
N LYS A 79 -9.45 9.06 0.05
CA LYS A 79 -9.64 10.41 -0.48
C LYS A 79 -9.25 10.42 -1.95
N GLY A 80 -10.05 11.08 -2.77
CA GLY A 80 -9.78 11.25 -4.17
C GLY A 80 -10.66 10.40 -5.06
N GLU A 81 -10.18 10.13 -6.26
CA GLU A 81 -10.85 9.28 -7.23
C GLU A 81 -9.79 8.58 -8.05
N LEU A 82 -10.00 7.31 -8.33
CA LEU A 82 -9.03 6.53 -9.10
C LEU A 82 -9.67 5.94 -10.35
N GLU A 83 -8.87 5.86 -11.40
CA GLU A 83 -9.14 4.96 -12.52
C GLU A 83 -8.28 3.74 -12.32
N LEU A 84 -8.87 2.57 -12.17
CA LEU A 84 -8.16 1.32 -11.97
C LEU A 84 -8.33 0.44 -13.20
N ARG A 85 -7.23 -0.02 -13.74
CA ARG A 85 -7.22 -0.97 -14.85
C ARG A 85 -6.74 -2.32 -14.35
N MET A 86 -7.49 -3.34 -14.71
CA MET A 86 -7.12 -4.71 -14.36
C MET A 86 -7.42 -5.58 -15.57
N ASP A 87 -6.40 -6.20 -16.12
CA ASP A 87 -6.45 -6.96 -17.36
C ASP A 87 -7.03 -6.07 -18.48
N ASN A 88 -8.22 -6.38 -19.00
CA ASN A 88 -8.85 -5.60 -20.07
C ASN A 88 -10.00 -4.73 -19.56
N SER A 89 -10.16 -4.60 -18.26
CA SER A 89 -11.28 -3.86 -17.67
C SER A 89 -10.80 -2.60 -17.00
N THR A 90 -11.67 -1.58 -16.99
CA THR A 90 -11.39 -0.30 -16.33
C THR A 90 -12.51 -0.02 -15.34
N TYR A 91 -12.13 0.44 -14.16
CA TYR A 91 -13.07 0.74 -13.08
C TYR A 91 -12.81 2.15 -12.56
N VAL A 92 -13.88 2.84 -12.19
CA VAL A 92 -13.77 4.13 -11.49
C VAL A 92 -14.03 3.87 -10.02
N ILE A 93 -13.08 4.27 -9.18
CA ILE A 93 -13.13 4.02 -7.74
C ILE A 93 -13.36 5.37 -7.06
N HIS A 94 -14.38 5.44 -6.21
CA HIS A 94 -14.75 6.64 -5.47
C HIS A 94 -14.38 6.50 -3.99
N GLU A 95 -14.39 7.61 -3.28
CA GLU A 95 -14.05 7.59 -1.85
C GLU A 95 -14.93 6.60 -1.11
N GLY A 96 -14.29 5.78 -0.29
CA GLY A 96 -14.96 4.74 0.48
C GLY A 96 -15.06 3.41 -0.24
N ASP A 97 -14.81 3.38 -1.54
CA ASP A 97 -14.82 2.13 -2.29
C ASP A 97 -13.56 1.34 -2.02
N SER A 98 -13.67 0.03 -2.15
CA SER A 98 -12.53 -0.87 -2.07
C SER A 98 -12.49 -1.77 -3.31
N PHE A 99 -11.31 -2.31 -3.59
CA PHE A 99 -11.11 -3.13 -4.76
C PHE A 99 -10.13 -4.25 -4.44
N TYR A 100 -10.45 -5.44 -4.90
CA TYR A 100 -9.61 -6.61 -4.67
C TYR A 100 -8.91 -6.99 -5.98
N ILE A 101 -7.59 -7.10 -5.93
CA ILE A 101 -6.77 -7.46 -7.08
C ILE A 101 -6.17 -8.83 -6.80
N PRO A 102 -6.66 -9.87 -7.48
CA PRO A 102 -6.11 -11.21 -7.27
C PRO A 102 -4.66 -11.30 -7.75
N LYS A 103 -3.94 -12.27 -7.21
CA LYS A 103 -2.59 -12.55 -7.70
C LYS A 103 -2.65 -12.89 -9.19
N ASN A 104 -1.55 -12.62 -9.89
CA ASN A 104 -1.38 -12.90 -11.32
C ASN A 104 -2.27 -12.07 -12.23
N CYS A 105 -2.86 -10.98 -11.73
CA CYS A 105 -3.65 -10.07 -12.57
C CYS A 105 -2.84 -8.81 -12.85
N LEU A 106 -2.68 -8.47 -14.11
CA LEU A 106 -2.05 -7.22 -14.52
C LEU A 106 -2.95 -6.05 -14.14
N HIS A 107 -2.39 -5.04 -13.49
CA HIS A 107 -3.18 -3.90 -13.02
C HIS A 107 -2.32 -2.66 -12.88
N ASN A 108 -3.00 -1.53 -12.82
CA ASN A 108 -2.44 -0.23 -12.48
C ASN A 108 -3.58 0.69 -12.08
N TYR A 109 -3.30 1.79 -11.39
CA TYR A 109 -4.32 2.78 -11.11
C TYR A 109 -3.71 4.18 -11.09
N MET A 110 -4.55 5.16 -11.39
CA MET A 110 -4.17 6.55 -11.50
C MET A 110 -5.14 7.41 -10.73
N ASN A 111 -4.62 8.47 -10.13
CA ASN A 111 -5.45 9.49 -9.48
C ASN A 111 -6.04 10.40 -10.55
N THR A 112 -7.36 10.39 -10.68
CA THR A 112 -8.08 11.23 -11.64
C THR A 112 -8.66 12.48 -11.00
N SER A 113 -8.44 12.67 -9.70
CA SER A 113 -8.93 13.86 -8.99
C SER A 113 -7.93 15.01 -9.09
N ASP A 114 -8.35 16.18 -8.62
CA ASP A 114 -7.53 17.40 -8.67
C ASP A 114 -6.60 17.53 -7.47
N GLU A 115 -6.71 16.65 -6.50
CA GLU A 115 -5.94 16.69 -5.26
C GLU A 115 -5.23 15.38 -5.06
N GLU A 116 -4.30 15.34 -4.13
CA GLU A 116 -3.62 14.10 -3.77
C GLU A 116 -4.64 13.06 -3.30
N ALA A 117 -4.54 11.86 -3.81
CA ALA A 117 -5.36 10.74 -3.36
C ALA A 117 -4.64 9.99 -2.24
N THR A 118 -5.41 9.46 -1.30
CA THR A 118 -4.89 8.67 -0.18
C THR A 118 -5.55 7.31 -0.21
N ILE A 119 -4.72 6.27 -0.26
CA ILE A 119 -5.17 4.90 -0.47
C ILE A 119 -4.53 4.02 0.60
N ILE A 120 -5.32 3.15 1.21
CA ILE A 120 -4.80 2.09 2.07
C ILE A 120 -4.68 0.84 1.23
N VAL A 121 -3.53 0.20 1.27
CA VAL A 121 -3.25 -0.99 0.48
C VAL A 121 -2.75 -2.10 1.38
N TYR A 122 -3.26 -3.31 1.19
CA TYR A 122 -2.78 -4.51 1.86
C TYR A 122 -2.33 -5.53 0.84
N PHE A 123 -1.19 -6.14 1.09
CA PHE A 123 -0.72 -7.32 0.37
C PHE A 123 -0.82 -8.54 1.28
N SER A 124 -1.17 -9.67 0.69
CA SER A 124 -1.41 -10.90 1.44
C SER A 124 -0.15 -11.64 1.84
N GLN A 125 1.00 -10.98 1.77
CA GLN A 125 2.26 -11.53 2.27
C GLN A 125 3.20 -10.40 2.64
N LEU A 126 4.31 -10.75 3.29
CA LEU A 126 5.36 -9.79 3.59
C LEU A 126 6.11 -9.48 2.30
N VAL A 127 6.23 -8.19 1.94
CA VAL A 127 6.86 -7.77 0.68
C VAL A 127 8.08 -6.86 0.88
N TYR A 128 8.57 -6.77 2.12
CA TYR A 128 9.75 -5.93 2.38
C TYR A 128 10.64 -6.52 3.46
#